data_c239200d5f4b2051ac43bd5127f9e7b5
#
_entry.id   c239200d5f4b2051ac43bd5127f9e7b5
#
_cell.length_a   1.000
_cell.length_b   1.000
_cell.length_c   1.000
_cell.angle_alpha   90.00
_cell.angle_beta   90.00
_cell.angle_gamma   90.00
#
_symmetry.space_group_name_H-M   'P 1'
#
loop_
_entity.id
_entity.type
_entity.pdbx_description
1 polymer ?
#
loop_
_entity_poly.entity_id
_entity_poly.type
_entity_poly.pdbx_seq_one_letter_code
_entity_poly.pdbx_strand_id
1 'polypeptide(L)'
;VAAVEKDTDDGERRWIARVTGEEKATFSIWFHLRQRSLHVETYMMPAPEEHLAEVYEHLLRRNLKLRGFSFAIGAEDGIFLVGELPVDRIGDAELDRLFGSVYTYVEQCFRPAMRIGFASRFTD
;
A
#
# COMPACT_ATOMS: atom_id res chain seq x y z
N VAL A 1 13.50 -3.38 -3.77
CA VAL A 1 13.32 -3.85 -2.40
C VAL A 1 14.65 -3.73 -1.66
N ALA A 2 14.67 -2.94 -0.60
CA ALA A 2 15.91 -2.68 0.14
C ALA A 2 16.19 -3.76 1.19
N ALA A 3 15.16 -4.23 1.91
CA ALA A 3 15.33 -5.22 2.94
C ALA A 3 14.01 -5.93 3.24
N VAL A 4 14.13 -7.18 3.70
CA VAL A 4 12.97 -7.92 4.19
C VAL A 4 13.31 -8.42 5.58
N GLU A 5 12.47 -8.12 6.54
CA GLU A 5 12.65 -8.54 7.93
C GLU A 5 11.46 -9.39 8.36
N LYS A 6 11.75 -10.45 9.11
CA LYS A 6 10.70 -11.28 9.68
C LYS A 6 10.36 -10.76 11.07
N ASP A 7 9.08 -10.53 11.31
CA ASP A 7 8.58 -10.14 12.62
C ASP A 7 7.61 -11.22 13.08
N THR A 8 7.79 -11.71 14.29
CA THR A 8 6.89 -12.69 14.90
C THR A 8 6.32 -12.08 16.17
N ASP A 9 5.03 -11.72 16.10
CA ASP A 9 4.31 -11.21 17.25
C ASP A 9 3.02 -12.02 17.38
N ASP A 10 2.71 -12.44 18.61
CA ASP A 10 1.50 -13.21 18.93
C ASP A 10 1.31 -14.49 18.09
N GLY A 11 2.40 -15.13 17.69
CA GLY A 11 2.34 -16.36 16.90
C GLY A 11 2.00 -16.17 15.43
N GLU A 12 1.72 -14.96 14.99
CA GLU A 12 1.51 -14.67 13.57
C GLU A 12 2.85 -14.52 12.87
N ARG A 13 2.90 -15.00 11.63
CA ARG A 13 4.08 -14.80 10.80
C ARG A 13 3.89 -13.53 10.00
N ARG A 14 4.78 -12.57 10.24
CA ARG A 14 4.75 -11.28 9.55
C ARG A 14 6.13 -10.97 8.99
N TRP A 15 6.12 -10.32 7.85
CA TRP A 15 7.35 -9.84 7.21
C TRP A 15 7.17 -8.40 6.81
N ILE A 16 8.27 -7.65 6.80
CA ILE A 16 8.30 -6.27 6.34
C ILE A 16 9.31 -6.18 5.23
N ALA A 17 8.88 -5.68 4.08
CA ALA A 17 9.79 -5.32 2.99
C ALA A 17 9.87 -3.80 2.90
N ARG A 18 11.07 -3.26 2.98
CA ARG A 18 11.28 -1.83 2.85
C ARG A 18 11.67 -1.52 1.43
N VAL A 19 10.97 -0.55 0.85
CA VAL A 19 11.10 -0.20 -0.56
C VAL A 19 11.48 1.26 -0.68
N THR A 20 12.43 1.54 -1.59
CA THR A 20 12.79 2.91 -1.95
C THR A 20 12.05 3.27 -3.24
N GLY A 21 11.30 4.36 -3.20
CA GLY A 21 10.58 4.85 -4.35
C GLY A 21 11.13 6.18 -4.83
N GLU A 22 10.59 6.69 -5.91
CA GLU A 22 10.94 8.00 -6.46
C GLU A 22 9.97 9.07 -5.97
N GLU A 23 8.67 8.81 -6.11
CA GLU A 23 7.64 9.76 -5.68
C GLU A 23 7.43 9.70 -4.17
N LYS A 24 7.42 8.50 -3.62
CA LYS A 24 7.44 8.29 -2.18
C LYS A 24 8.80 7.74 -1.81
N ALA A 25 9.58 8.50 -1.04
CA ALA A 25 10.99 8.19 -0.79
C ALA A 25 11.21 6.78 -0.24
N THR A 26 10.44 6.41 0.76
CA THR A 26 10.49 5.05 1.31
C THR A 26 9.10 4.64 1.75
N PHE A 27 8.81 3.35 1.65
CA PHE A 27 7.59 2.79 2.21
C PHE A 27 7.83 1.33 2.58
N SER A 28 7.01 0.81 3.47
CA SER A 28 7.10 -0.56 3.95
C SER A 28 5.91 -1.35 3.46
N ILE A 29 6.18 -2.57 3.00
CA ILE A 29 5.13 -3.51 2.64
C ILE A 29 5.07 -4.55 3.73
N TRP A 30 3.92 -4.70 4.36
CA TRP A 30 3.69 -5.67 5.41
C TRP A 30 3.03 -6.91 4.84
N PHE A 31 3.52 -8.05 5.26
CA PHE A 31 2.98 -9.35 4.86
C PHE A 31 2.53 -10.07 6.12
N HIS A 32 1.27 -10.46 6.17
CA HIS A 32 0.71 -11.23 7.28
C HIS A 32 0.25 -12.57 6.74
N LEU A 33 0.94 -13.63 7.14
CA LEU A 33 0.57 -14.97 6.72
C LEU A 33 -0.56 -15.46 7.62
N ARG A 34 -1.69 -15.76 7.01
CA ARG A 34 -2.86 -16.32 7.67
C ARG A 34 -3.01 -17.77 7.25
N GLN A 35 -4.03 -18.43 7.76
CA GLN A 35 -4.21 -19.87 7.52
C GLN A 35 -4.31 -20.21 6.03
N ARG A 36 -5.05 -19.41 5.26
CA ARG A 36 -5.30 -19.70 3.84
C ARG A 36 -4.88 -18.59 2.89
N SER A 37 -4.43 -17.49 3.42
CA SER A 37 -4.11 -16.33 2.60
C SER A 37 -2.91 -15.57 3.15
N LEU A 38 -2.24 -14.87 2.25
CA LEU A 38 -1.22 -13.90 2.60
C LEU A 38 -1.85 -12.52 2.44
N HIS A 39 -2.01 -11.82 3.56
CA HIS A 39 -2.50 -10.45 3.56
C HIS A 39 -1.32 -9.52 3.34
N VAL A 40 -1.50 -8.55 2.44
CA VAL A 40 -0.46 -7.58 2.09
C VAL A 40 -1.01 -6.20 2.31
N GLU A 41 -0.25 -5.36 3.00
CA GLU A 41 -0.66 -3.97 3.16
C GLU A 41 0.54 -3.05 3.18
N THR A 42 0.35 -1.84 2.68
CA THR A 42 1.34 -0.79 2.77
C THR A 42 0.66 0.53 3.09
N TYR A 43 1.25 1.26 4.03
CA TYR A 43 0.79 2.59 4.39
C TYR A 43 1.23 3.55 3.29
N MET A 44 0.28 4.23 2.67
CA MET A 44 0.60 5.15 1.59
C MET A 44 0.69 6.60 2.06
N MET A 45 -0.29 7.05 2.83
CA MET A 45 -0.31 8.45 3.26
C MET A 45 -1.16 8.62 4.51
N PRO A 46 -0.89 9.70 5.28
CA PRO A 46 -1.72 9.97 6.46
C PRO A 46 -3.12 10.43 6.04
N ALA A 47 -4.01 10.51 7.03
CA ALA A 47 -5.35 11.05 6.79
C ALA A 47 -5.25 12.40 6.10
N PRO A 48 -6.02 12.65 5.03
CA PRO A 48 -5.98 13.94 4.36
C PRO A 48 -6.38 15.07 5.31
N GLU A 49 -5.71 16.20 5.19
CA GLU A 49 -6.03 17.38 6.00
C GLU A 49 -7.14 18.22 5.38
N GLU A 50 -7.30 18.12 4.08
CA GLU A 50 -8.30 18.89 3.33
C GLU A 50 -8.77 18.09 2.13
N HIS A 51 -9.92 18.48 1.58
CA HIS A 51 -10.49 17.85 0.38
C HIS A 51 -10.67 16.34 0.51
N LEU A 52 -11.15 15.89 1.68
CA LEU A 52 -11.28 14.45 1.94
C LEU A 52 -12.12 13.75 0.87
N ALA A 53 -13.26 14.33 0.52
CA ALA A 53 -14.15 13.72 -0.47
C ALA A 53 -13.45 13.55 -1.82
N GLU A 54 -12.67 14.55 -2.22
CA GLU A 54 -11.94 14.50 -3.49
C GLU A 54 -10.82 13.47 -3.47
N VAL A 55 -10.10 13.33 -2.34
CA VAL A 55 -9.09 12.28 -2.18
C VAL A 55 -9.74 10.92 -2.30
N TYR A 56 -10.83 10.71 -1.56
CA TYR A 56 -11.50 9.41 -1.56
C TYR A 56 -12.09 9.08 -2.92
N GLU A 57 -12.67 10.05 -3.61
CA GLU A 57 -13.17 9.84 -4.97
C GLU A 57 -12.02 9.44 -5.91
N HIS A 58 -10.90 10.16 -5.84
CA HIS A 58 -9.72 9.85 -6.66
C HIS A 58 -9.27 8.41 -6.46
N LEU A 59 -9.15 7.99 -5.20
CA LEU A 59 -8.65 6.64 -4.88
C LEU A 59 -9.68 5.56 -5.21
N LEU A 60 -10.96 5.81 -4.97
CA LEU A 60 -12.01 4.85 -5.33
C LEU A 60 -12.07 4.65 -6.84
N ARG A 61 -11.89 5.71 -7.62
CA ARG A 61 -11.83 5.57 -9.08
C ARG A 61 -10.60 4.78 -9.52
N ARG A 62 -9.49 4.96 -8.83
CA ARG A 62 -8.28 4.19 -9.10
C ARG A 62 -8.48 2.71 -8.79
N ASN A 63 -9.22 2.39 -7.74
CA ASN A 63 -9.49 1.00 -7.36
C ASN A 63 -10.09 0.20 -8.52
N LEU A 64 -10.85 0.83 -9.39
CA LEU A 64 -11.45 0.15 -10.53
C LEU A 64 -10.39 -0.44 -11.47
N LYS A 65 -9.21 0.17 -11.51
CA LYS A 65 -8.12 -0.23 -12.40
C LYS A 65 -7.05 -1.08 -11.74
N LEU A 66 -7.11 -1.23 -10.43
CA LEU A 66 -6.14 -2.04 -9.71
C LEU A 66 -6.52 -3.52 -9.77
N ARG A 67 -5.52 -4.38 -9.72
CA ARG A 67 -5.72 -5.82 -9.76
C ARG A 67 -5.12 -6.46 -8.51
N GLY A 68 -5.96 -7.12 -7.74
CA GLY A 68 -5.55 -7.79 -6.52
C GLY A 68 -5.33 -6.86 -5.34
N PHE A 69 -5.46 -5.57 -5.54
CA PHE A 69 -5.25 -4.56 -4.51
C PHE A 69 -6.34 -3.51 -4.54
N SER A 70 -6.52 -2.84 -3.42
CA SER A 70 -7.41 -1.69 -3.35
C SER A 70 -6.89 -0.71 -2.30
N PHE A 71 -7.21 0.56 -2.49
CA PHE A 71 -6.96 1.55 -1.45
C PHE A 71 -8.06 1.48 -0.40
N ALA A 72 -7.67 1.64 0.85
CA ALA A 72 -8.58 1.56 1.99
C ALA A 72 -8.20 2.58 3.05
N ILE A 73 -9.18 2.97 3.84
CA ILE A 73 -8.95 3.78 5.02
C ILE A 73 -8.68 2.82 6.17
N GLY A 74 -7.54 2.96 6.81
CA GLY A 74 -7.14 2.10 7.91
C GLY A 74 -6.94 2.84 9.21
N ALA A 75 -5.99 2.38 10.01
CA ALA A 75 -5.71 2.96 11.31
C ALA A 75 -5.48 4.46 11.24
N GLU A 76 -6.05 5.19 12.19
CA GLU A 76 -5.92 6.66 12.29
C GLU A 76 -6.34 7.40 11.03
N ASP A 77 -7.29 6.80 10.29
CA ASP A 77 -7.79 7.31 9.01
C ASP A 77 -6.71 7.46 7.93
N GLY A 78 -5.58 6.79 8.12
CA GLY A 78 -4.54 6.73 7.10
C GLY A 78 -5.00 5.95 5.88
N ILE A 79 -4.38 6.22 4.75
CA ILE A 79 -4.70 5.56 3.49
C ILE A 79 -3.69 4.44 3.25
N PHE A 80 -4.21 3.24 3.04
CA PHE A 80 -3.42 2.03 2.83
C PHE A 80 -3.75 1.43 1.47
N LEU A 81 -2.77 0.75 0.90
CA LEU A 81 -3.00 -0.15 -0.22
C LEU A 81 -3.01 -1.56 0.35
N VAL A 82 -4.07 -2.32 0.11
CA VAL A 82 -4.23 -3.65 0.70
C VAL A 82 -4.57 -4.69 -0.36
N GLY A 83 -4.19 -5.93 -0.09
CA GLY A 83 -4.50 -7.04 -0.97
C GLY A 83 -4.36 -8.37 -0.26
N GLU A 84 -4.84 -9.43 -0.89
CA GLU A 84 -4.71 -10.79 -0.39
C GLU A 84 -4.40 -11.74 -1.52
N LEU A 85 -3.59 -12.74 -1.23
CA LEU A 85 -3.24 -13.82 -2.16
C LEU A 85 -3.52 -15.15 -1.48
N PRO A 86 -4.15 -16.11 -2.19
CA PRO A 86 -4.27 -17.46 -1.65
C PRO A 86 -2.89 -18.08 -1.43
N VAL A 87 -2.70 -18.75 -0.30
CA VAL A 87 -1.40 -19.32 0.07
C VAL A 87 -0.93 -20.34 -0.98
N ASP A 88 -1.85 -21.09 -1.55
CA ASP A 88 -1.53 -22.13 -2.52
C ASP A 88 -1.07 -21.59 -3.88
N ARG A 89 -1.13 -20.28 -4.09
CA ARG A 89 -0.72 -19.64 -5.35
C ARG A 89 0.53 -18.80 -5.21
N ILE A 90 1.18 -18.85 -4.05
CA ILE A 90 2.36 -18.02 -3.81
C ILE A 90 3.60 -18.75 -4.29
N GLY A 91 4.25 -18.18 -5.30
CA GLY A 91 5.54 -18.63 -5.80
C GLY A 91 6.39 -17.42 -6.10
N ASP A 92 7.61 -17.64 -6.57
CA ASP A 92 8.53 -16.53 -6.84
C ASP A 92 7.97 -15.55 -7.86
N ALA A 93 7.34 -16.05 -8.92
CA ALA A 93 6.76 -15.20 -9.94
C ALA A 93 5.60 -14.36 -9.41
N GLU A 94 4.80 -14.94 -8.52
CA GLU A 94 3.67 -14.21 -7.92
C GLU A 94 4.17 -13.12 -6.99
N LEU A 95 5.23 -13.41 -6.21
CA LEU A 95 5.83 -12.40 -5.33
C LEU A 95 6.43 -11.26 -6.13
N ASP A 96 7.13 -11.57 -7.23
CA ASP A 96 7.69 -10.53 -8.09
C ASP A 96 6.60 -9.62 -8.65
N ARG A 97 5.50 -10.21 -9.12
CA ARG A 97 4.36 -9.42 -9.61
C ARG A 97 3.76 -8.56 -8.52
N LEU A 98 3.64 -9.12 -7.32
CA LEU A 98 3.09 -8.43 -6.17
C LEU A 98 3.93 -7.19 -5.85
N PHE A 99 5.25 -7.35 -5.72
CA PHE A 99 6.13 -6.22 -5.46
C PHE A 99 6.04 -5.17 -6.56
N GLY A 100 6.03 -5.61 -7.82
CA GLY A 100 5.90 -4.71 -8.95
C GLY A 100 4.58 -3.94 -8.94
N SER A 101 3.49 -4.61 -8.62
CA SER A 101 2.17 -3.99 -8.53
C SER A 101 2.10 -2.97 -7.40
N VAL A 102 2.56 -3.34 -6.20
CA VAL A 102 2.54 -2.42 -5.06
C VAL A 102 3.39 -1.19 -5.37
N TYR A 103 4.60 -1.40 -5.88
CA TYR A 103 5.49 -0.30 -6.24
C TYR A 103 4.80 0.65 -7.24
N THR A 104 4.27 0.09 -8.32
CA THR A 104 3.62 0.87 -9.37
C THR A 104 2.42 1.65 -8.84
N TYR A 105 1.54 0.98 -8.09
CA TYR A 105 0.33 1.64 -7.60
C TYR A 105 0.65 2.75 -6.60
N VAL A 106 1.58 2.52 -5.69
CA VAL A 106 2.00 3.55 -4.73
C VAL A 106 2.63 4.73 -5.47
N GLU A 107 3.55 4.46 -6.39
CA GLU A 107 4.25 5.52 -7.12
C GLU A 107 3.32 6.35 -7.99
N GLN A 108 2.32 5.73 -8.60
CA GLN A 108 1.36 6.44 -9.44
C GLN A 108 0.35 7.25 -8.65
N CYS A 109 -0.01 6.80 -7.45
CA CYS A 109 -1.13 7.39 -6.72
C CYS A 109 -0.72 8.28 -5.56
N PHE A 110 0.51 8.13 -5.03
CA PHE A 110 0.93 8.86 -3.85
C PHE A 110 0.90 10.38 -4.05
N ARG A 111 1.64 10.89 -5.02
CA ARG A 111 1.75 12.34 -5.22
C ARG A 111 0.42 12.99 -5.62
N PRO A 112 -0.35 12.43 -6.56
CA PRO A 112 -1.66 13.02 -6.87
C PRO A 112 -2.59 13.09 -5.65
N ALA A 113 -2.64 12.03 -4.85
CA ALA A 113 -3.49 12.03 -3.65
C ALA A 113 -3.02 13.05 -2.61
N MET A 114 -1.69 13.15 -2.42
CA MET A 114 -1.10 14.13 -1.51
C MET A 114 -1.41 15.56 -1.95
N ARG A 115 -1.34 15.85 -3.26
CA ARG A 115 -1.63 17.19 -3.78
C ARG A 115 -3.07 17.59 -3.54
N ILE A 116 -3.99 16.66 -3.53
CA ILE A 116 -5.39 16.94 -3.21
C ILE A 116 -5.58 17.10 -1.70
N GLY A 117 -5.12 16.12 -0.93
CA GLY A 117 -5.38 16.05 0.51
C GLY A 117 -4.57 16.99 1.37
N PHE A 118 -3.47 17.50 0.83
CA PHE A 118 -2.57 18.44 1.52
C PHE A 118 -2.24 19.61 0.60
N ALA A 119 -3.24 20.07 -0.13
CA ALA A 119 -3.05 21.09 -1.18
C ALA A 119 -2.34 22.34 -0.66
N SER A 120 -2.65 22.77 0.54
CA SER A 120 -2.03 23.97 1.13
C SER A 120 -0.53 23.85 1.37
N ARG A 121 -0.01 22.61 1.38
CA ARG A 121 1.41 22.36 1.57
C ARG A 121 2.19 22.27 0.25
N PHE A 122 1.47 22.21 -0.87
CA PHE A 122 2.07 22.20 -2.20
C PHE A 122 1.88 23.56 -2.84
N THR A 123 2.61 24.53 -2.32
CA THR A 123 2.59 25.90 -2.88
C THR A 123 3.80 26.08 -3.80
N ASP A 124 3.55 26.62 -4.95
CA ASP A 124 4.61 26.92 -5.92
C ASP A 124 5.40 28.16 -5.51
#